data_fc493a69190424016e783b20045cdf57
#
_entry.id   fc493a69190424016e783b20045cdf57
#
_cell.length_a   1.000
_cell.length_b   1.000
_cell.length_c   1.000
_cell.angle_alpha   90.00
_cell.angle_beta   90.00
_cell.angle_gamma   90.00
#
_symmetry.space_group_name_H-M   'P 1'
#
loop_
_entity.id
_entity.type
_entity.pdbx_description
1 polymer ?
#
loop_
_entity_poly.entity_id
_entity_poly.type
_entity_poly.pdbx_seq_one_letter_code
_entity_poly.pdbx_strand_id
1 'polypeptide(L)'
;MMTYDRQSILAQLEEKYGREELSPLLRKHERFETRHPDADDAEWTKALSLDALGFLDEQEPYWTFIAARLLIMETYKEAAEKRGVANPEEVYTKFPEHIEKLVEKGLYETFLVEKYTAQEREQLAAMIDRHRDEIFTYIGLKTLLDRYVTCDFDKTPLELPQERFMIIAMTLMQDETEDRLTKINEAYWAMSNLYLTTATPTLSNAGK
;
A
#
# COMPACT_ATOMS: atom_id res chain seq x y z
N MET A 1 -7.08 -7.68 -18.34
CA MET A 1 -6.37 -6.48 -17.84
C MET A 1 -7.29 -5.86 -16.79
N MET A 2 -6.99 -6.04 -15.52
CA MET A 2 -7.77 -5.39 -14.45
C MET A 2 -7.44 -3.90 -14.49
N THR A 3 -8.42 -3.09 -14.79
CA THR A 3 -8.33 -1.64 -14.68
C THR A 3 -8.91 -1.25 -13.33
N TYR A 4 -8.27 -0.36 -12.59
CA TYR A 4 -8.86 0.22 -11.38
C TYR A 4 -9.75 1.41 -11.75
N ASP A 5 -10.66 1.20 -12.72
CA ASP A 5 -11.77 2.10 -12.91
C ASP A 5 -12.86 1.88 -11.84
N ARG A 6 -13.76 2.83 -11.70
CA ARG A 6 -14.81 2.82 -10.66
C ARG A 6 -15.66 1.56 -10.69
N GLN A 7 -15.99 1.05 -11.88
CA GLN A 7 -16.79 -0.16 -12.04
C GLN A 7 -16.04 -1.41 -11.59
N SER A 8 -14.76 -1.53 -11.97
CA SER A 8 -13.95 -2.67 -11.55
C SER A 8 -13.66 -2.67 -10.05
N ILE A 9 -13.47 -1.50 -9.44
CA ILE A 9 -13.32 -1.35 -7.99
C ILE A 9 -14.59 -1.82 -7.27
N LEU A 10 -15.76 -1.36 -7.70
CA LEU A 10 -17.03 -1.79 -7.10
C LEU A 10 -17.27 -3.27 -7.29
N ALA A 11 -16.97 -3.83 -8.46
CA ALA A 11 -17.12 -5.27 -8.73
C ALA A 11 -16.22 -6.11 -7.80
N GLN A 12 -14.97 -5.70 -7.55
CA GLN A 12 -14.08 -6.39 -6.61
C GLN A 12 -14.59 -6.30 -5.16
N LEU A 13 -15.16 -5.16 -4.77
CA LEU A 13 -15.79 -5.03 -3.45
C LEU A 13 -17.04 -5.91 -3.33
N GLU A 14 -17.90 -5.96 -4.36
CA GLU A 14 -19.09 -6.83 -4.39
C GLU A 14 -18.70 -8.31 -4.33
N GLU A 15 -17.64 -8.72 -5.03
CA GLU A 15 -17.14 -10.10 -4.98
C GLU A 15 -16.66 -10.48 -3.58
N LYS A 16 -15.96 -9.55 -2.91
CA LYS A 16 -15.35 -9.82 -1.60
C LYS A 16 -16.34 -9.75 -0.44
N TYR A 17 -17.24 -8.76 -0.44
CA TYR A 17 -18.09 -8.45 0.70
C TYR A 17 -19.56 -8.79 0.49
N GLY A 18 -19.98 -9.04 -0.75
CA GLY A 18 -21.38 -9.27 -1.11
C GLY A 18 -22.10 -7.97 -1.51
N ARG A 19 -22.98 -8.08 -2.50
CA ARG A 19 -23.73 -6.93 -3.01
C ARG A 19 -24.75 -6.40 -2.01
N GLU A 20 -25.35 -7.27 -1.20
CA GLU A 20 -26.36 -6.91 -0.20
C GLU A 20 -25.73 -6.06 0.90
N GLU A 21 -24.58 -6.49 1.42
CA GLU A 21 -23.80 -5.80 2.44
C GLU A 21 -23.30 -4.45 1.94
N LEU A 22 -22.93 -4.35 0.66
CA LEU A 22 -22.49 -3.10 0.05
C LEU A 22 -23.62 -2.17 -0.39
N SER A 23 -24.88 -2.60 -0.32
CA SER A 23 -26.00 -1.80 -0.84
C SER A 23 -26.07 -0.36 -0.29
N PRO A 24 -25.71 -0.05 0.98
CA PRO A 24 -25.65 1.32 1.46
C PRO A 24 -24.61 2.16 0.72
N LEU A 25 -23.44 1.60 0.47
CA LEU A 25 -22.33 2.28 -0.24
C LEU A 25 -22.65 2.46 -1.73
N LEU A 26 -23.25 1.46 -2.38
CA LEU A 26 -23.66 1.55 -3.78
C LEU A 26 -24.68 2.68 -4.00
N ARG A 27 -25.64 2.86 -3.09
CA ARG A 27 -26.57 4.02 -3.13
C ARG A 27 -25.85 5.36 -2.96
N LYS A 28 -24.75 5.40 -2.18
CA LYS A 28 -23.92 6.61 -2.05
C LYS A 28 -23.15 6.88 -3.33
N HIS A 29 -22.58 5.84 -3.95
CA HIS A 29 -21.93 5.94 -5.24
C HIS A 29 -22.86 6.53 -6.31
N GLU A 30 -24.07 5.98 -6.49
CA GLU A 30 -25.05 6.49 -7.47
C GLU A 30 -25.41 7.98 -7.25
N ARG A 31 -25.55 8.38 -5.98
CA ARG A 31 -25.81 9.78 -5.62
C ARG A 31 -24.61 10.68 -5.89
N PHE A 32 -23.41 10.18 -5.64
CA PHE A 32 -22.18 10.91 -5.91
C PHE A 32 -22.02 11.17 -7.40
N GLU A 33 -22.14 10.14 -8.24
CA GLU A 33 -22.08 10.24 -9.71
C GLU A 33 -23.10 11.25 -10.27
N THR A 34 -24.32 11.24 -9.72
CA THR A 34 -25.38 12.19 -10.14
C THR A 34 -25.06 13.63 -9.77
N ARG A 35 -24.42 13.87 -8.61
CA ARG A 35 -24.14 15.22 -8.09
C ARG A 35 -22.82 15.80 -8.56
N HIS A 36 -21.88 14.92 -8.88
CA HIS A 36 -20.50 15.27 -9.24
C HIS A 36 -20.07 14.54 -10.52
N PRO A 37 -20.73 14.79 -11.66
CA PRO A 37 -20.45 14.05 -12.90
C PRO A 37 -19.04 14.27 -13.43
N ASP A 38 -18.40 15.40 -13.08
CA ASP A 38 -17.04 15.76 -13.50
C ASP A 38 -15.96 15.43 -12.46
N ALA A 39 -16.33 14.77 -11.33
CA ALA A 39 -15.37 14.40 -10.31
C ALA A 39 -14.35 13.39 -10.86
N ASP A 40 -13.08 13.57 -10.51
CA ASP A 40 -12.04 12.60 -10.82
C ASP A 40 -12.12 11.36 -9.93
N ASP A 41 -11.29 10.36 -10.23
CA ASP A 41 -11.32 9.09 -9.49
C ASP A 41 -10.79 9.25 -8.05
N ALA A 42 -9.87 10.18 -7.79
CA ALA A 42 -9.36 10.45 -6.45
C ALA A 42 -10.44 11.09 -5.56
N GLU A 43 -11.20 12.05 -6.10
CA GLU A 43 -12.34 12.65 -5.41
C GLU A 43 -13.41 11.61 -5.10
N TRP A 44 -13.72 10.75 -6.10
CA TRP A 44 -14.67 9.65 -5.96
C TRP A 44 -14.23 8.67 -4.87
N THR A 45 -12.99 8.17 -4.92
CA THR A 45 -12.44 7.22 -3.95
C THR A 45 -12.47 7.78 -2.53
N LYS A 46 -12.08 9.07 -2.39
CA LYS A 46 -12.11 9.75 -1.09
C LYS A 46 -13.54 9.86 -0.54
N ALA A 47 -14.51 10.25 -1.39
CA ALA A 47 -15.90 10.36 -0.98
C ALA A 47 -16.47 9.01 -0.52
N LEU A 48 -16.25 7.94 -1.29
CA LEU A 48 -16.72 6.60 -0.94
C LEU A 48 -16.03 6.04 0.30
N SER A 49 -14.75 6.31 0.48
CA SER A 49 -14.03 5.91 1.70
C SER A 49 -14.62 6.56 2.95
N LEU A 50 -14.97 7.86 2.87
CA LEU A 50 -15.61 8.58 3.97
C LEU A 50 -17.05 8.10 4.21
N ASP A 51 -17.79 7.81 3.15
CA ASP A 51 -19.14 7.24 3.26
C ASP A 51 -19.09 5.84 3.90
N ALA A 52 -18.12 4.99 3.52
CA ALA A 52 -17.92 3.68 4.16
C ALA A 52 -17.60 3.82 5.65
N LEU A 53 -16.74 4.76 6.04
CA LEU A 53 -16.47 5.04 7.45
C LEU A 53 -17.70 5.57 8.20
N GLY A 54 -18.61 6.24 7.51
CA GLY A 54 -19.87 6.69 8.09
C GLY A 54 -20.84 5.55 8.46
N PHE A 55 -20.63 4.36 7.94
CA PHE A 55 -21.39 3.14 8.31
C PHE A 55 -20.72 2.32 9.41
N LEU A 56 -19.49 2.67 9.81
CA LEU A 56 -18.74 1.93 10.82
C LEU A 56 -19.41 2.02 12.19
N ASP A 57 -19.78 0.89 12.75
CA ASP A 57 -20.28 0.76 14.13
C ASP A 57 -19.77 -0.55 14.79
N GLU A 58 -20.22 -0.83 16.01
CA GLU A 58 -19.82 -2.03 16.76
C GLU A 58 -20.32 -3.34 16.15
N GLN A 59 -21.42 -3.31 15.39
CA GLN A 59 -22.04 -4.48 14.77
C GLN A 59 -21.44 -4.76 13.39
N GLU A 60 -21.00 -3.70 12.70
CA GLU A 60 -20.48 -3.77 11.33
C GLU A 60 -19.04 -3.20 11.22
N PRO A 61 -18.06 -3.76 11.97
CA PRO A 61 -16.69 -3.26 11.98
C PRO A 61 -15.96 -3.43 10.64
N TYR A 62 -16.47 -4.23 9.72
CA TYR A 62 -15.86 -4.48 8.40
C TYR A 62 -15.82 -3.24 7.50
N TRP A 63 -16.63 -2.21 7.75
CA TRP A 63 -16.62 -0.98 6.97
C TRP A 63 -15.28 -0.25 6.96
N THR A 64 -14.48 -0.39 8.03
CA THR A 64 -13.13 0.17 8.04
C THR A 64 -12.20 -0.51 7.03
N PHE A 65 -12.39 -1.81 6.76
CA PHE A 65 -11.62 -2.54 5.76
C PHE A 65 -12.06 -2.21 4.34
N ILE A 66 -13.36 -1.97 4.11
CA ILE A 66 -13.87 -1.49 2.82
C ILE A 66 -13.28 -0.11 2.50
N ALA A 67 -13.29 0.80 3.47
CA ALA A 67 -12.66 2.12 3.32
C ALA A 67 -11.15 2.03 3.07
N ALA A 68 -10.45 1.12 3.77
CA ALA A 68 -9.02 0.87 3.54
C ALA A 68 -8.77 0.32 2.14
N ARG A 69 -9.63 -0.59 1.66
CA ARG A 69 -9.51 -1.16 0.31
C ARG A 69 -9.63 -0.10 -0.77
N LEU A 70 -10.59 0.81 -0.65
CA LEU A 70 -10.73 1.96 -1.56
C LEU A 70 -9.45 2.80 -1.57
N LEU A 71 -8.92 3.15 -0.40
CA LEU A 71 -7.70 3.94 -0.26
C LEU A 71 -6.48 3.25 -0.90
N ILE A 72 -6.28 1.95 -0.64
CA ILE A 72 -5.10 1.25 -1.17
C ILE A 72 -5.17 1.07 -2.69
N MET A 73 -6.35 0.84 -3.26
CA MET A 73 -6.54 0.72 -4.69
C MET A 73 -6.19 2.02 -5.42
N GLU A 74 -6.59 3.17 -4.87
CA GLU A 74 -6.19 4.48 -5.40
C GLU A 74 -4.68 4.68 -5.28
N THR A 75 -4.11 4.35 -4.12
CA THR A 75 -2.64 4.42 -3.90
C THR A 75 -1.88 3.56 -4.90
N TYR A 76 -2.37 2.36 -5.21
CA TYR A 76 -1.76 1.49 -6.24
C TYR A 76 -1.86 2.08 -7.64
N LYS A 77 -3.02 2.66 -7.99
CA LYS A 77 -3.22 3.32 -9.28
C LYS A 77 -2.22 4.45 -9.48
N GLU A 78 -2.12 5.36 -8.52
CA GLU A 78 -1.15 6.46 -8.57
C GLU A 78 0.30 5.97 -8.66
N ALA A 79 0.66 4.96 -7.87
CA ALA A 79 2.00 4.39 -7.89
C ALA A 79 2.30 3.69 -9.23
N ALA A 80 1.34 2.96 -9.79
CA ALA A 80 1.49 2.29 -11.08
C ALA A 80 1.68 3.29 -12.22
N GLU A 81 0.91 4.37 -12.25
CA GLU A 81 1.08 5.45 -13.23
C GLU A 81 2.48 6.08 -13.15
N LYS A 82 2.94 6.43 -11.94
CA LYS A 82 4.28 7.00 -11.72
C LYS A 82 5.43 6.05 -12.07
N ARG A 83 5.21 4.74 -11.96
CA ARG A 83 6.21 3.69 -12.21
C ARG A 83 6.12 3.07 -13.60
N GLY A 84 5.11 3.46 -14.41
CA GLY A 84 4.88 2.92 -15.75
C GLY A 84 4.42 1.46 -15.75
N VAL A 85 3.67 1.05 -14.73
CA VAL A 85 3.09 -0.29 -14.60
C VAL A 85 1.67 -0.28 -15.16
N ALA A 86 1.39 -1.17 -16.11
CA ALA A 86 0.08 -1.21 -16.76
C ALA A 86 -1.04 -1.80 -15.88
N ASN A 87 -0.68 -2.74 -14.99
CA ASN A 87 -1.60 -3.35 -14.04
C ASN A 87 -1.25 -2.89 -12.61
N PRO A 88 -2.07 -2.07 -11.95
CA PRO A 88 -1.79 -1.60 -10.60
C PRO A 88 -1.54 -2.71 -9.57
N GLU A 89 -2.08 -3.91 -9.77
CA GLU A 89 -1.83 -5.06 -8.89
C GLU A 89 -0.39 -5.58 -8.93
N GLU A 90 0.34 -5.23 -9.97
CA GLU A 90 1.74 -5.63 -10.19
C GLU A 90 2.73 -4.53 -9.75
N VAL A 91 2.25 -3.47 -9.10
CA VAL A 91 3.07 -2.30 -8.74
C VAL A 91 4.31 -2.66 -7.91
N TYR A 92 4.23 -3.69 -7.06
CA TYR A 92 5.34 -4.17 -6.25
C TYR A 92 6.45 -4.84 -7.05
N THR A 93 6.19 -5.29 -8.28
CA THR A 93 7.23 -5.86 -9.16
C THR A 93 8.30 -4.83 -9.51
N LYS A 94 7.99 -3.54 -9.38
CA LYS A 94 8.91 -2.43 -9.60
C LYS A 94 9.72 -2.01 -8.36
N PHE A 95 9.65 -2.79 -7.29
CA PHE A 95 10.38 -2.52 -6.07
C PHE A 95 11.90 -2.39 -6.27
N PRO A 96 12.61 -3.27 -7.03
CA PRO A 96 14.05 -3.15 -7.25
C PRO A 96 14.44 -1.84 -7.91
N GLU A 97 13.81 -1.49 -9.03
CA GLU A 97 14.08 -0.25 -9.75
C GLU A 97 13.66 0.99 -8.95
N HIS A 98 12.64 0.82 -8.10
CA HIS A 98 12.18 1.90 -7.25
C HIS A 98 13.18 2.22 -6.13
N ILE A 99 13.79 1.23 -5.50
CA ILE A 99 14.90 1.43 -4.55
C ILE A 99 16.01 2.23 -5.21
N GLU A 100 16.47 1.82 -6.41
CA GLU A 100 17.55 2.50 -7.14
C GLU A 100 17.22 3.99 -7.36
N LYS A 101 16.01 4.29 -7.83
CA LYS A 101 15.54 5.67 -8.03
C LYS A 101 15.50 6.48 -6.73
N LEU A 102 15.11 5.89 -5.61
CA LEU A 102 15.06 6.61 -4.34
C LEU A 102 16.46 6.83 -3.74
N VAL A 103 17.39 5.91 -3.96
CA VAL A 103 18.81 6.10 -3.64
C VAL A 103 19.42 7.22 -4.51
N GLU A 104 19.20 7.22 -5.81
CA GLU A 104 19.65 8.27 -6.72
C GLU A 104 19.11 9.67 -6.33
N LYS A 105 17.88 9.74 -5.82
CA LYS A 105 17.27 10.97 -5.31
C LYS A 105 17.80 11.39 -3.92
N GLY A 106 18.61 10.55 -3.27
CA GLY A 106 19.09 10.80 -1.91
C GLY A 106 18.00 10.68 -0.83
N LEU A 107 16.90 9.96 -1.14
CA LEU A 107 15.82 9.67 -0.21
C LEU A 107 16.01 8.34 0.53
N TYR A 108 16.88 7.48 -0.01
CA TYR A 108 17.34 6.25 0.59
C TYR A 108 18.86 6.22 0.70
N GLU A 109 19.35 5.53 1.73
CA GLU A 109 20.76 5.25 1.94
C GLU A 109 21.33 4.29 0.89
N THR A 110 22.61 4.51 0.52
CA THR A 110 23.28 3.76 -0.56
C THR A 110 23.45 2.28 -0.26
N PHE A 111 23.46 1.87 1.03
CA PHE A 111 23.63 0.46 1.40
C PHE A 111 22.54 -0.43 0.79
N LEU A 112 21.36 0.09 0.48
CA LEU A 112 20.26 -0.67 -0.14
C LEU A 112 20.61 -1.15 -1.57
N VAL A 113 21.60 -0.50 -2.23
CA VAL A 113 22.11 -0.93 -3.54
C VAL A 113 23.54 -1.47 -3.47
N GLU A 114 24.33 -1.06 -2.46
CA GLU A 114 25.72 -1.50 -2.29
C GLU A 114 25.82 -2.88 -1.62
N LYS A 115 25.00 -3.14 -0.58
CA LYS A 115 25.01 -4.41 0.18
C LYS A 115 24.07 -5.47 -0.42
N TYR A 116 23.14 -5.09 -1.28
CA TYR A 116 22.19 -5.97 -1.93
C TYR A 116 22.38 -5.96 -3.44
N THR A 117 22.74 -7.09 -4.00
CA THR A 117 22.86 -7.27 -5.46
C THR A 117 21.50 -7.08 -6.14
N ALA A 118 21.50 -6.80 -7.45
CA ALA A 118 20.26 -6.71 -8.23
C ALA A 118 19.43 -8.01 -8.11
N GLN A 119 20.09 -9.17 -8.15
CA GLN A 119 19.43 -10.47 -8.00
C GLN A 119 18.77 -10.64 -6.61
N GLU A 120 19.44 -10.20 -5.53
CA GLU A 120 18.84 -10.25 -4.18
C GLU A 120 17.63 -9.32 -4.06
N ARG A 121 17.70 -8.11 -4.65
CA ARG A 121 16.55 -7.19 -4.68
C ARG A 121 15.36 -7.74 -5.46
N GLU A 122 15.61 -8.45 -6.57
CA GLU A 122 14.56 -9.19 -7.30
C GLU A 122 13.93 -10.31 -6.45
N GLN A 123 14.75 -11.07 -5.73
CA GLN A 123 14.25 -12.10 -4.82
C GLN A 123 13.42 -11.51 -3.67
N LEU A 124 13.84 -10.39 -3.11
CA LEU A 124 13.10 -9.68 -2.06
C LEU A 124 11.78 -9.11 -2.60
N ALA A 125 11.77 -8.56 -3.82
CA ALA A 125 10.54 -8.12 -4.48
C ALA A 125 9.53 -9.27 -4.63
N ALA A 126 10.00 -10.47 -5.01
CA ALA A 126 9.17 -11.66 -5.14
C ALA A 126 8.59 -12.17 -3.80
N MET A 127 9.15 -11.76 -2.66
CA MET A 127 8.64 -12.09 -1.32
C MET A 127 7.54 -11.13 -0.86
N ILE A 128 7.37 -9.99 -1.54
CA ILE A 128 6.32 -9.01 -1.20
C ILE A 128 4.95 -9.58 -1.54
N ASP A 129 4.09 -9.65 -0.53
CA ASP A 129 2.71 -10.12 -0.66
C ASP A 129 1.74 -8.94 -0.52
N ARG A 130 1.18 -8.47 -1.65
CA ARG A 130 0.24 -7.36 -1.68
C ARG A 130 -1.06 -7.62 -0.91
N HIS A 131 -1.46 -8.90 -0.76
CA HIS A 131 -2.69 -9.24 -0.03
C HIS A 131 -2.62 -8.88 1.45
N ARG A 132 -1.41 -8.68 1.99
CA ARG A 132 -1.23 -8.19 3.35
C ARG A 132 -1.62 -6.72 3.53
N ASP A 133 -1.80 -5.96 2.46
CA ASP A 133 -2.39 -4.62 2.54
C ASP A 133 -3.88 -4.66 2.86
N GLU A 134 -4.54 -5.80 2.67
CA GLU A 134 -5.97 -5.98 2.94
C GLU A 134 -6.32 -6.15 4.43
N ILE A 135 -5.31 -6.38 5.29
CA ILE A 135 -5.51 -6.54 6.74
C ILE A 135 -5.53 -5.21 7.49
N PHE A 136 -5.17 -4.10 6.83
CA PHE A 136 -5.19 -2.80 7.47
C PHE A 136 -6.62 -2.27 7.65
N THR A 137 -6.88 -1.69 8.83
CA THR A 137 -7.99 -0.77 8.99
C THR A 137 -7.70 0.54 8.25
N TYR A 138 -8.72 1.32 7.92
CA TYR A 138 -8.52 2.61 7.23
C TYR A 138 -7.58 3.54 7.98
N ILE A 139 -7.77 3.70 9.30
CA ILE A 139 -6.91 4.58 10.09
C ILE A 139 -5.47 4.07 10.19
N GLY A 140 -5.29 2.74 10.23
CA GLY A 140 -3.96 2.11 10.23
C GLY A 140 -3.22 2.38 8.92
N LEU A 141 -3.86 2.11 7.79
CA LEU A 141 -3.32 2.37 6.46
C LEU A 141 -3.04 3.86 6.23
N LYS A 142 -4.02 4.71 6.52
CA LYS A 142 -3.89 6.17 6.39
C LYS A 142 -2.73 6.72 7.23
N THR A 143 -2.59 6.23 8.46
CA THR A 143 -1.48 6.64 9.35
C THR A 143 -0.13 6.19 8.80
N LEU A 144 -0.04 4.97 8.25
CA LEU A 144 1.19 4.47 7.62
C LEU A 144 1.58 5.34 6.41
N LEU A 145 0.64 5.61 5.52
CA LEU A 145 0.86 6.43 4.33
C LEU A 145 1.20 7.89 4.65
N ASP A 146 0.55 8.50 5.64
CA ASP A 146 0.75 9.91 5.96
C ASP A 146 2.01 10.20 6.78
N ARG A 147 2.52 9.22 7.54
CA ARG A 147 3.55 9.49 8.56
C ARG A 147 4.83 8.68 8.41
N TYR A 148 4.78 7.51 7.77
CA TYR A 148 5.87 6.55 7.88
C TYR A 148 6.52 6.17 6.55
N VAL A 149 5.75 6.13 5.47
CA VAL A 149 6.31 5.87 4.15
C VAL A 149 7.22 7.02 3.70
N THR A 150 8.12 6.73 2.78
CA THR A 150 8.94 7.74 2.15
C THR A 150 8.09 8.59 1.22
N CYS A 151 8.20 9.91 1.35
CA CYS A 151 7.46 10.87 0.55
C CYS A 151 8.42 11.78 -0.21
N ASP A 152 7.95 12.37 -1.30
CA ASP A 152 8.62 13.47 -2.00
C ASP A 152 8.49 14.77 -1.17
N PHE A 153 9.15 15.84 -1.61
CA PHE A 153 9.16 17.15 -0.94
C PHE A 153 7.76 17.78 -0.81
N ASP A 154 6.84 17.44 -1.71
CA ASP A 154 5.42 17.86 -1.67
C ASP A 154 4.54 16.96 -0.78
N LYS A 155 5.15 16.02 -0.04
CA LYS A 155 4.51 15.00 0.79
C LYS A 155 3.73 13.93 0.00
N THR A 156 3.91 13.82 -1.30
CA THR A 156 3.36 12.71 -2.07
C THR A 156 4.04 11.41 -1.69
N PRO A 157 3.31 10.36 -1.29
CA PRO A 157 3.89 9.06 -0.99
C PRO A 157 4.62 8.48 -2.21
N LEU A 158 5.86 8.05 -1.99
CA LEU A 158 6.68 7.38 -2.99
C LEU A 158 6.77 5.88 -2.72
N GLU A 159 6.54 5.47 -1.50
CA GLU A 159 6.66 4.13 -0.99
C GLU A 159 5.26 3.54 -0.72
N LEU A 160 5.10 2.25 -0.95
CA LEU A 160 3.89 1.51 -0.62
C LEU A 160 4.04 0.79 0.73
N PRO A 161 2.94 0.38 1.39
CA PRO A 161 3.00 -0.22 2.73
C PRO A 161 3.95 -1.41 2.84
N GLN A 162 3.85 -2.37 1.92
CA GLN A 162 4.69 -3.56 1.97
C GLN A 162 6.15 -3.27 1.64
N GLU A 163 6.43 -2.25 0.82
CA GLU A 163 7.80 -1.77 0.56
C GLU A 163 8.42 -1.21 1.85
N ARG A 164 7.65 -0.42 2.62
CA ARG A 164 8.12 0.10 3.91
C ARG A 164 8.58 -1.02 4.83
N PHE A 165 7.78 -2.07 4.99
CA PHE A 165 8.15 -3.21 5.82
C PHE A 165 9.36 -3.97 5.27
N MET A 166 9.48 -4.13 3.95
CA MET A 166 10.63 -4.76 3.34
C MET A 166 11.92 -3.94 3.55
N ILE A 167 11.87 -2.62 3.37
CA ILE A 167 13.01 -1.73 3.62
C ILE A 167 13.45 -1.78 5.09
N ILE A 168 12.50 -1.83 6.02
CA ILE A 168 12.83 -2.00 7.45
C ILE A 168 13.55 -3.33 7.67
N ALA A 169 13.04 -4.43 7.13
CA ALA A 169 13.66 -5.74 7.25
C ALA A 169 15.07 -5.78 6.65
N MET A 170 15.26 -5.20 5.46
CA MET A 170 16.56 -5.04 4.83
C MET A 170 17.52 -4.23 5.69
N THR A 171 17.05 -3.14 6.29
CA THR A 171 17.88 -2.28 7.16
C THR A 171 18.33 -3.01 8.41
N LEU A 172 17.42 -3.75 9.06
CA LEU A 172 17.73 -4.48 10.28
C LEU A 172 18.72 -5.63 10.04
N MET A 173 18.65 -6.27 8.87
CA MET A 173 19.45 -7.44 8.53
C MET A 173 20.62 -7.15 7.58
N GLN A 174 20.99 -5.87 7.39
CA GLN A 174 22.00 -5.46 6.40
C GLN A 174 23.40 -6.04 6.66
N ASP A 175 23.75 -6.36 7.91
CA ASP A 175 25.05 -6.87 8.32
C ASP A 175 25.05 -8.39 8.59
N GLU A 176 23.92 -9.06 8.37
CA GLU A 176 23.83 -10.52 8.46
C GLU A 176 24.63 -11.17 7.33
N THR A 177 25.45 -12.16 7.67
CA THR A 177 26.33 -12.87 6.73
C THR A 177 25.79 -14.25 6.36
N GLU A 178 24.98 -14.85 7.22
CA GLU A 178 24.39 -16.18 7.02
C GLU A 178 22.88 -16.06 6.89
N ASP A 179 22.32 -16.72 5.89
CA ASP A 179 20.87 -16.80 5.65
C ASP A 179 20.15 -15.45 5.62
N ARG A 180 20.85 -14.39 5.19
CA ARG A 180 20.36 -13.01 5.23
C ARG A 180 18.99 -12.84 4.63
N LEU A 181 18.74 -13.38 3.42
CA LEU A 181 17.44 -13.25 2.75
C LEU A 181 16.32 -13.98 3.52
N THR A 182 16.62 -15.11 4.13
CA THR A 182 15.66 -15.81 4.98
C THR A 182 15.29 -14.99 6.20
N LYS A 183 16.26 -14.40 6.89
CA LYS A 183 16.04 -13.54 8.06
C LYS A 183 15.26 -12.26 7.68
N ILE A 184 15.55 -11.67 6.52
CA ILE A 184 14.78 -10.54 5.99
C ILE A 184 13.32 -10.95 5.76
N ASN A 185 13.09 -12.10 5.13
CA ASN A 185 11.74 -12.59 4.88
C ASN A 185 10.96 -12.85 6.17
N GLU A 186 11.61 -13.43 7.20
CA GLU A 186 11.00 -13.64 8.52
C GLU A 186 10.62 -12.32 9.20
N ALA A 187 11.53 -11.34 9.20
CA ALA A 187 11.25 -10.00 9.74
C ALA A 187 10.14 -9.28 8.97
N TYR A 188 10.19 -9.32 7.65
CA TYR A 188 9.14 -8.80 6.78
C TYR A 188 7.79 -9.49 7.07
N TRP A 189 7.78 -10.82 7.14
CA TRP A 189 6.58 -11.61 7.43
C TRP A 189 5.94 -11.20 8.77
N ALA A 190 6.74 -11.05 9.82
CA ALA A 190 6.24 -10.67 11.14
C ALA A 190 5.63 -9.27 11.15
N MET A 191 6.26 -8.29 10.49
CA MET A 191 5.77 -6.91 10.42
C MET A 191 4.55 -6.79 9.50
N SER A 192 4.61 -7.38 8.32
CA SER A 192 3.58 -7.26 7.29
C SER A 192 2.27 -8.00 7.65
N ASN A 193 2.33 -9.00 8.53
CA ASN A 193 1.16 -9.64 9.13
C ASN A 193 0.73 -9.01 10.47
N LEU A 194 1.32 -7.87 10.85
CA LEU A 194 1.02 -7.12 12.07
C LEU A 194 1.25 -7.89 13.39
N TYR A 195 2.09 -8.95 13.38
CA TYR A 195 2.52 -9.63 14.61
C TYR A 195 3.55 -8.82 15.38
N LEU A 196 4.31 -7.98 14.67
CA LEU A 196 5.34 -7.10 15.23
C LEU A 196 5.17 -5.70 14.65
N THR A 197 5.29 -4.70 15.49
CA THR A 197 5.47 -3.31 15.07
C THR A 197 6.80 -2.78 15.60
N THR A 198 7.50 -2.02 14.78
CA THR A 198 8.72 -1.34 15.19
C THR A 198 8.39 0.00 15.84
N ALA A 199 9.30 0.51 16.66
CA ALA A 199 9.18 1.85 17.21
C ALA A 199 9.16 2.90 16.10
N THR A 200 8.48 4.03 16.35
CA THR A 200 8.36 5.15 15.39
C THR A 200 9.68 5.54 14.71
N PRO A 201 10.84 5.66 15.40
CA PRO A 201 12.09 6.00 14.73
C PRO A 201 12.50 4.97 13.66
N THR A 202 12.36 3.69 13.96
CA THR A 202 12.66 2.63 12.98
C THR A 202 11.64 2.62 11.85
N LEU A 203 10.35 2.74 12.19
CA LEU A 203 9.27 2.74 11.21
C LEU A 203 9.39 3.91 10.22
N SER A 204 9.90 5.07 10.66
CA SER A 204 10.04 6.27 9.83
C SER A 204 11.38 6.35 9.09
N ASN A 205 12.49 5.93 9.72
CA ASN A 205 13.83 6.28 9.26
C ASN A 205 14.67 5.11 8.72
N ALA A 206 14.21 3.85 8.86
CA ALA A 206 14.93 2.73 8.29
C ALA A 206 15.13 2.93 6.77
N GLY A 207 16.37 2.77 6.30
CA GLY A 207 16.73 2.97 4.90
C GLY A 207 16.91 4.42 4.45
N LYS A 208 16.80 5.40 5.39
CA LYS A 208 16.92 6.85 5.11
C LYS A 208 18.12 7.43 5.80
#